data_10e82550ff4d7256df124556dcfc1ba0
#
_entry.id   10e82550ff4d7256df124556dcfc1ba0
#
_cell.length_a   1.000
_cell.length_b   1.000
_cell.length_c   1.000
_cell.angle_alpha   90.00
_cell.angle_beta   90.00
_cell.angle_gamma   90.00
#
_symmetry.space_group_name_H-M   'P 1'
#
loop_
_entity.id
_entity.type
_entity.pdbx_description
1 polymer ?
#
loop_
_entity_poly.entity_id
_entity_poly.type
_entity_poly.pdbx_seq_one_letter_code
_entity_poly.pdbx_strand_id
1 'polypeptide(L)'
;MRIMKEIVINKGKLKDDEITEVLDKARIVLRNDDGEFILSHFERVYFLPGGKVEVTETPVDAVKRELLEETNIHIMLDDISPFVLVKNYLRDYESSDGTIVNRLVNTYYFTGFTSKDDIEYFNLTRTEKRDDLR
;
A
#
# COMPACT_ATOMS: atom_id res chain seq x y z
N MET A 1 -7.58 -11.69 -15.73
CA MET A 1 -6.97 -11.11 -14.53
C MET A 1 -6.10 -12.15 -13.84
N ARG A 2 -4.88 -11.79 -13.51
CA ARG A 2 -3.98 -12.71 -12.82
C ARG A 2 -4.39 -12.84 -11.35
N ILE A 3 -4.42 -14.10 -10.87
CA ILE A 3 -4.71 -14.36 -9.46
C ILE A 3 -3.44 -14.11 -8.64
N MET A 4 -3.56 -13.28 -7.61
CA MET A 4 -2.46 -13.00 -6.69
C MET A 4 -2.30 -14.13 -5.69
N LYS A 5 -1.04 -14.43 -5.34
CA LYS A 5 -0.76 -15.32 -4.21
C LYS A 5 -1.24 -14.63 -2.92
N GLU A 6 -1.83 -15.39 -2.01
CA GLU A 6 -2.29 -14.86 -0.73
C GLU A 6 -1.39 -15.34 0.40
N ILE A 7 -1.08 -14.43 1.31
CA ILE A 7 -0.41 -14.72 2.58
C ILE A 7 -1.35 -14.28 3.68
N VAL A 8 -1.63 -15.18 4.63
CA VAL A 8 -2.53 -14.89 5.76
C VAL A 8 -1.72 -14.82 7.03
N ILE A 9 -1.89 -13.72 7.77
CA ILE A 9 -1.31 -13.53 9.09
C ILE A 9 -2.47 -13.38 10.07
N ASN A 10 -2.65 -14.36 10.96
CA ASN A 10 -3.77 -14.38 11.88
C ASN A 10 -3.34 -15.03 13.21
N LYS A 11 -2.48 -14.34 13.93
CA LYS A 11 -1.92 -14.82 15.19
C LYS A 11 -3.01 -14.93 16.28
N GLY A 12 -3.97 -14.02 16.25
CA GLY A 12 -5.07 -13.99 17.21
C GLY A 12 -6.21 -14.95 16.87
N LYS A 13 -6.09 -15.73 15.81
CA LYS A 13 -7.09 -16.72 15.37
C LYS A 13 -8.49 -16.11 15.24
N LEU A 14 -8.55 -14.95 14.61
CA LEU A 14 -9.77 -14.21 14.38
C LEU A 14 -10.58 -14.91 13.28
N LYS A 15 -11.88 -15.09 13.53
CA LYS A 15 -12.80 -15.66 12.53
C LYS A 15 -13.41 -14.52 11.70
N ASP A 16 -13.84 -14.86 10.49
CA ASP A 16 -14.41 -13.84 9.59
C ASP A 16 -15.65 -13.16 10.17
N ASP A 17 -16.48 -13.89 10.91
CA ASP A 17 -17.67 -13.32 11.55
C ASP A 17 -17.36 -12.43 12.75
N GLU A 18 -16.12 -12.42 13.22
CA GLU A 18 -15.68 -11.54 14.31
C GLU A 18 -15.11 -10.22 13.83
N ILE A 19 -14.89 -10.06 12.49
CA ILE A 19 -14.30 -8.86 11.93
C ILE A 19 -15.30 -7.71 11.94
N THR A 20 -14.89 -6.58 12.50
CA THR A 20 -15.73 -5.39 12.58
C THR A 20 -15.25 -4.25 11.68
N GLU A 21 -14.04 -4.34 11.15
CA GLU A 21 -13.48 -3.31 10.27
C GLU A 21 -12.57 -3.94 9.22
N VAL A 22 -12.71 -3.50 7.99
CA VAL A 22 -11.84 -3.95 6.88
C VAL A 22 -11.17 -2.72 6.29
N LEU A 23 -9.86 -2.81 6.09
CA LEU A 23 -9.06 -1.76 5.47
C LEU A 23 -8.29 -2.36 4.31
N ASP A 24 -8.43 -1.76 3.13
CA ASP A 24 -7.69 -2.15 1.94
C ASP A 24 -6.59 -1.15 1.66
N LYS A 25 -5.38 -1.67 1.45
CA LYS A 25 -4.20 -0.88 1.09
C LYS A 25 -3.57 -1.46 -0.17
N ALA A 26 -2.85 -0.62 -0.89
CA ALA A 26 -2.09 -1.05 -2.06
C ALA A 26 -0.70 -0.43 -2.01
N ARG A 27 0.32 -1.23 -2.29
CA ARG A 27 1.71 -0.79 -2.27
C ARG A 27 2.45 -1.39 -3.46
N ILE A 28 3.54 -0.75 -3.86
CA ILE A 28 4.31 -1.18 -5.01
C ILE A 28 5.79 -1.32 -4.66
N VAL A 29 6.38 -2.40 -5.13
CA VAL A 29 7.84 -2.58 -5.15
C VAL A 29 8.28 -2.08 -6.53
N LEU A 30 8.74 -0.83 -6.58
CA LEU A 30 9.05 -0.12 -7.81
C LEU A 30 10.56 -0.07 -8.02
N ARG A 31 10.98 -0.42 -9.23
CA ARG A 31 12.38 -0.48 -9.59
C ARG A 31 12.63 0.35 -10.85
N ASN A 32 13.80 1.00 -10.94
CA ASN A 32 14.20 1.70 -12.13
C ASN A 32 15.15 0.85 -13.00
N ASP A 33 15.62 1.44 -14.10
CA ASP A 33 16.48 0.74 -15.07
C ASP A 33 17.90 0.49 -14.55
N ASP A 34 18.31 1.13 -13.46
CA ASP A 34 19.57 0.86 -12.79
C ASP A 34 19.46 -0.22 -11.70
N GLY A 35 18.27 -0.80 -11.53
CA GLY A 35 18.01 -1.78 -10.49
C GLY A 35 17.80 -1.20 -9.11
N GLU A 36 17.64 0.11 -8.99
CA GLU A 36 17.38 0.77 -7.71
C GLU A 36 15.89 0.73 -7.39
N PHE A 37 15.58 0.61 -6.10
CA PHE A 37 14.19 0.63 -5.63
C PHE A 37 13.79 2.05 -5.26
N ILE A 38 12.56 2.41 -5.60
CA ILE A 38 11.98 3.71 -5.27
C ILE A 38 11.19 3.56 -3.99
N LEU A 39 11.52 4.36 -2.99
CA LEU A 39 10.84 4.34 -1.69
C LEU A 39 10.28 5.71 -1.37
N SER A 40 9.16 5.71 -0.67
CA SER A 40 8.63 6.92 -0.05
C SER A 40 9.32 7.13 1.29
N HIS A 41 9.42 8.38 1.71
CA HIS A 41 10.15 8.74 2.92
C HIS A 41 9.34 9.73 3.75
N PHE A 42 9.12 9.38 5.01
CA PHE A 42 8.49 10.28 5.97
C PHE A 42 9.32 10.30 7.25
N GLU A 43 9.80 11.49 7.60
CA GLU A 43 10.69 11.69 8.74
C GLU A 43 11.92 10.80 8.59
N ARG A 44 12.09 9.76 9.41
CA ARG A 44 13.25 8.86 9.33
C ARG A 44 12.85 7.46 8.89
N VAL A 45 11.66 7.34 8.31
CA VAL A 45 11.13 6.04 7.91
C VAL A 45 11.01 5.98 6.40
N TYR A 46 11.51 4.91 5.81
CA TYR A 46 11.33 4.58 4.40
C TYR A 46 10.27 3.49 4.30
N PHE A 47 9.42 3.60 3.29
CA PHE A 47 8.35 2.60 3.07
C PHE A 47 8.06 2.49 1.58
N LEU A 48 7.44 1.38 1.21
CA LEU A 48 7.01 1.17 -0.18
C LEU A 48 5.91 2.18 -0.53
N PRO A 49 5.99 2.81 -1.71
CA PRO A 49 4.94 3.73 -2.13
C PRO A 49 3.58 3.07 -2.15
N GLY A 50 2.56 3.80 -1.74
CA GLY A 50 1.20 3.31 -1.68
C GLY A 50 0.41 3.92 -0.55
N GLY A 51 -0.75 3.37 -0.29
CA GLY A 51 -1.64 3.83 0.77
C GLY A 51 -3.00 3.15 0.69
N LYS A 52 -4.00 3.79 1.28
CA LYS A 52 -5.36 3.27 1.32
C LYS A 52 -6.00 3.25 -0.06
N VAL A 53 -6.76 2.20 -0.33
CA VAL A 53 -7.60 2.11 -1.52
C VAL A 53 -8.91 2.84 -1.21
N GLU A 54 -9.22 3.86 -2.00
CA GLU A 54 -10.47 4.62 -1.84
C GLU A 54 -11.66 3.80 -2.34
N VAL A 55 -12.86 4.18 -1.90
CA VAL A 55 -14.09 3.42 -2.19
C VAL A 55 -14.32 3.21 -3.69
N THR A 56 -13.96 4.20 -4.49
CA THR A 56 -14.19 4.17 -5.95
C THR A 56 -13.00 3.66 -6.75
N GLU A 57 -11.93 3.22 -6.08
CA GLU A 57 -10.70 2.80 -6.72
C GLU A 57 -10.54 1.29 -6.70
N THR A 58 -9.84 0.76 -7.72
CA THR A 58 -9.23 -0.57 -7.64
C THR A 58 -7.87 -0.43 -6.92
N PRO A 59 -7.28 -1.54 -6.43
CA PRO A 59 -5.93 -1.47 -5.85
C PRO A 59 -4.88 -0.90 -6.80
N VAL A 60 -4.96 -1.19 -8.10
CA VAL A 60 -4.04 -0.62 -9.10
C VAL A 60 -4.21 0.90 -9.19
N ASP A 61 -5.46 1.37 -9.20
CA ASP A 61 -5.74 2.82 -9.24
C ASP A 61 -5.13 3.52 -8.04
N ALA A 62 -5.26 2.92 -6.86
CA ALA A 62 -4.70 3.49 -5.63
C ALA A 62 -3.18 3.58 -5.70
N VAL A 63 -2.51 2.55 -6.19
CA VAL A 63 -1.05 2.57 -6.35
C VAL A 63 -0.63 3.69 -7.29
N LYS A 64 -1.30 3.83 -8.43
CA LYS A 64 -0.97 4.87 -9.41
C LYS A 64 -1.15 6.26 -8.82
N ARG A 65 -2.24 6.48 -8.11
CA ARG A 65 -2.54 7.77 -7.47
C ARG A 65 -1.52 8.10 -6.39
N GLU A 66 -1.28 7.16 -5.47
CA GLU A 66 -0.34 7.36 -4.37
C GLU A 66 1.09 7.56 -4.87
N LEU A 67 1.49 6.81 -5.89
CA LEU A 67 2.82 6.95 -6.47
C LEU A 67 3.00 8.34 -7.08
N LEU A 68 1.98 8.84 -7.77
CA LEU A 68 2.02 10.19 -8.34
C LEU A 68 2.09 11.25 -7.24
N GLU A 69 1.30 11.09 -6.18
CA GLU A 69 1.29 12.04 -5.06
C GLU A 69 2.61 12.03 -4.29
N GLU A 70 3.19 10.85 -4.06
CA GLU A 70 4.38 10.70 -3.22
C GLU A 70 5.69 10.93 -3.96
N THR A 71 5.76 10.60 -5.25
CA THR A 71 7.00 10.61 -6.01
C THR A 71 6.93 11.35 -7.33
N ASN A 72 5.76 11.84 -7.70
CA ASN A 72 5.50 12.48 -9.01
C ASN A 72 5.78 11.56 -10.21
N ILE A 73 5.77 10.27 -9.99
CA ILE A 73 5.99 9.28 -11.05
C ILE A 73 4.65 8.87 -11.65
N HIS A 74 4.54 9.00 -12.98
CA HIS A 74 3.43 8.46 -13.75
C HIS A 74 3.81 7.07 -14.22
N ILE A 75 3.19 6.05 -13.62
CA ILE A 75 3.44 4.67 -14.03
C ILE A 75 2.34 4.20 -14.97
N MET A 76 2.72 3.50 -16.04
CA MET A 76 1.76 2.95 -16.99
C MET A 76 1.24 1.61 -16.47
N LEU A 77 0.00 1.30 -16.80
CA LEU A 77 -0.63 0.05 -16.38
C LEU A 77 0.18 -1.18 -16.80
N ASP A 78 0.78 -1.15 -17.98
CA ASP A 78 1.58 -2.25 -18.50
C ASP A 78 2.86 -2.49 -17.71
N ASP A 79 3.30 -1.52 -16.91
CA ASP A 79 4.51 -1.59 -16.10
C ASP A 79 4.21 -2.03 -14.66
N ILE A 80 2.96 -2.38 -14.36
CA ILE A 80 2.53 -2.82 -13.02
C ILE A 80 2.07 -4.27 -13.11
N SER A 81 2.56 -5.11 -12.22
CA SER A 81 2.14 -6.51 -12.14
C SER A 81 1.70 -6.86 -10.72
N PRO A 82 0.60 -7.63 -10.57
CA PRO A 82 0.22 -8.15 -9.26
C PRO A 82 1.31 -9.06 -8.71
N PHE A 83 1.54 -8.97 -7.41
CA PHE A 83 2.56 -9.77 -6.74
C PHE A 83 1.93 -10.65 -5.66
N VAL A 84 1.49 -10.05 -4.55
CA VAL A 84 0.96 -10.81 -3.43
C VAL A 84 -0.10 -9.99 -2.70
N LEU A 85 -1.11 -10.68 -2.17
CA LEU A 85 -2.10 -10.11 -1.25
C LEU A 85 -1.79 -10.62 0.14
N VAL A 86 -1.53 -9.71 1.07
CA VAL A 86 -1.33 -10.05 2.48
C VAL A 86 -2.61 -9.71 3.24
N LYS A 87 -3.20 -10.73 3.88
CA LYS A 87 -4.39 -10.57 4.73
C LYS A 87 -3.94 -10.62 6.18
N ASN A 88 -3.93 -9.48 6.84
CA ASN A 88 -3.48 -9.37 8.22
C ASN A 88 -4.66 -9.16 9.15
N TYR A 89 -4.94 -10.15 10.01
CA TYR A 89 -6.03 -10.12 10.97
C TYR A 89 -5.52 -9.60 12.31
N LEU A 90 -6.12 -8.53 12.80
CA LEU A 90 -5.72 -7.87 14.04
C LEU A 90 -6.87 -7.92 15.05
N ARG A 91 -6.69 -8.76 16.08
CA ARG A 91 -7.67 -8.87 17.18
C ARG A 91 -7.45 -7.74 18.17
N ASP A 92 -8.54 -7.13 18.61
CA ASP A 92 -8.54 -6.08 19.63
C ASP A 92 -7.57 -4.95 19.29
N TYR A 93 -7.62 -4.50 18.03
CA TYR A 93 -6.80 -3.41 17.56
C TYR A 93 -7.36 -2.07 18.04
N GLU A 94 -6.52 -1.25 18.65
CA GLU A 94 -6.91 0.09 19.06
C GLU A 94 -6.74 1.06 17.90
N SER A 95 -7.85 1.60 17.40
CA SER A 95 -7.82 2.57 16.32
C SER A 95 -7.41 3.96 16.84
N SER A 96 -7.17 4.90 15.93
CA SER A 96 -6.66 6.22 16.27
C SER A 96 -7.61 7.03 17.17
N ASP A 97 -8.90 6.71 17.15
CA ASP A 97 -9.90 7.37 18.02
C ASP A 97 -10.08 6.66 19.36
N GLY A 98 -9.28 5.63 19.65
CA GLY A 98 -9.37 4.85 20.88
C GLY A 98 -10.36 3.70 20.86
N THR A 99 -11.10 3.52 19.78
CA THR A 99 -12.04 2.40 19.63
C THR A 99 -11.28 1.11 19.43
N ILE A 100 -11.74 0.03 20.09
CA ILE A 100 -11.17 -1.31 19.93
C ILE A 100 -11.96 -2.04 18.87
N VAL A 101 -11.28 -2.52 17.84
CA VAL A 101 -11.90 -3.21 16.70
C VAL A 101 -11.16 -4.50 16.39
N ASN A 102 -11.85 -5.41 15.72
CA ASN A 102 -11.22 -6.57 15.10
C ASN A 102 -11.07 -6.23 13.62
N ARG A 103 -9.85 -6.00 13.21
CA ARG A 103 -9.55 -5.43 11.90
C ARG A 103 -8.93 -6.46 10.97
N LEU A 104 -9.39 -6.50 9.73
CA LEU A 104 -8.71 -7.19 8.64
C LEU A 104 -8.09 -6.13 7.74
N VAL A 105 -6.77 -6.19 7.57
CA VAL A 105 -6.06 -5.32 6.63
C VAL A 105 -5.64 -6.17 5.44
N ASN A 106 -6.19 -5.84 4.27
CA ASN A 106 -5.80 -6.44 2.99
C ASN A 106 -4.81 -5.52 2.32
N THR A 107 -3.57 -5.95 2.17
CA THR A 107 -2.57 -5.17 1.45
C THR A 107 -2.22 -5.85 0.14
N TYR A 108 -2.54 -5.17 -0.96
CA TYR A 108 -2.25 -5.63 -2.31
C TYR A 108 -0.89 -5.10 -2.71
N TYR A 109 0.08 -6.01 -2.86
CA TYR A 109 1.42 -5.65 -3.28
C TYR A 109 1.57 -5.88 -4.77
N PHE A 110 2.16 -4.90 -5.43
CA PHE A 110 2.47 -4.95 -6.86
C PHE A 110 3.96 -4.81 -7.05
N THR A 111 4.44 -5.25 -8.20
CA THR A 111 5.77 -4.91 -8.68
C THR A 111 5.63 -3.95 -9.83
N GLY A 112 6.62 -3.11 -10.04
CA GLY A 112 6.57 -2.15 -11.12
C GLY A 112 7.94 -1.72 -11.56
N PHE A 113 7.94 -1.04 -12.71
CA PHE A 113 9.16 -0.53 -13.34
C PHE A 113 8.92 0.91 -13.78
N THR A 114 9.93 1.75 -13.60
CA THR A 114 9.93 3.12 -14.11
C THR A 114 11.32 3.46 -14.63
N SER A 115 11.37 4.36 -15.62
CA SER A 115 12.65 4.86 -16.12
C SER A 115 13.27 5.81 -15.09
N LYS A 116 14.59 5.79 -14.97
CA LYS A 116 15.32 6.71 -14.11
C LYS A 116 15.02 8.18 -14.45
N ASP A 117 14.79 8.47 -15.73
CA ASP A 117 14.52 9.82 -16.19
C ASP A 117 13.16 10.35 -15.76
N ASP A 118 12.26 9.47 -15.32
CA ASP A 118 10.92 9.83 -14.87
C ASP A 118 10.88 10.19 -13.37
N ILE A 119 12.01 10.09 -12.69
CA ILE A 119 12.07 10.29 -11.25
C ILE A 119 12.35 11.76 -10.93
N GLU A 120 11.46 12.36 -10.16
CA GLU A 120 11.62 13.71 -9.64
C GLU A 120 11.55 13.67 -8.12
N TYR A 121 12.32 14.55 -7.47
CA TYR A 121 12.32 14.65 -6.01
C TYR A 121 11.39 15.76 -5.56
N PHE A 122 10.50 15.48 -4.62
CA PHE A 122 9.66 16.47 -3.99
C PHE A 122 9.28 16.03 -2.58
N ASN A 123 8.85 16.99 -1.76
CA ASN A 123 8.48 16.73 -0.39
C ASN A 123 7.01 16.35 -0.27
N LEU A 124 6.73 15.32 0.53
CA LEU A 124 5.37 14.93 0.85
C LEU A 124 4.72 15.94 1.79
N THR A 125 3.42 16.09 1.68
CA THR A 125 2.66 16.89 2.64
C THR A 125 2.54 16.12 3.96
N ARG A 126 2.29 16.84 5.05
CA ARG A 126 2.09 16.20 6.35
C ARG A 126 0.91 15.24 6.36
N THR A 127 -0.17 15.62 5.70
CA THR A 127 -1.39 14.81 5.67
C THR A 127 -1.15 13.50 4.96
N GLU A 128 -0.52 13.55 3.80
CA GLU A 128 -0.17 12.36 3.02
C GLU A 128 0.73 11.44 3.81
N LYS A 129 1.76 11.99 4.44
CA LYS A 129 2.69 11.22 5.26
C LYS A 129 1.97 10.46 6.36
N ARG A 130 1.03 11.11 7.04
CA ARG A 130 0.30 10.52 8.14
C ARG A 130 -0.58 9.36 7.70
N ASP A 131 -1.24 9.51 6.55
CA ASP A 131 -2.09 8.47 6.00
C ASP A 131 -1.28 7.27 5.53
N ASP A 132 -0.11 7.50 4.98
CA ASP A 132 0.76 6.45 4.46
C ASP A 132 1.34 5.57 5.56
N LEU A 133 1.50 6.10 6.75
CA LEU A 133 2.08 5.37 7.86
C LEU A 133 1.10 4.43 8.58
N ARG A 134 -0.16 4.48 8.22
CA ARG A 134 -1.18 3.67 8.88
C ARG A 134 -1.40 2.32 8.25
#